data_0c0e61f29670ef369bd8989f8c147df8
#
_entry.id   0c0e61f29670ef369bd8989f8c147df8
#
_cell.length_a   1.000
_cell.length_b   1.000
_cell.length_c   1.000
_cell.angle_alpha   90.00
_cell.angle_beta   90.00
_cell.angle_gamma   90.00
#
_symmetry.space_group_name_H-M   'P 1'
#
loop_
_entity.id
_entity.type
_entity.pdbx_description
1 polymer ?
#
loop_
_entity_poly.entity_id
_entity_poly.type
_entity_poly.pdbx_seq_one_letter_code
_entity_poly.pdbx_strand_id
1 'polypeptide(L)'
;AILMGDISHPAGLIAKGELNNAVEYCHIVTTTTHKTLRGPRGGMILMGKDFPNPMGKKTPKGEIKMMSAVLDSAVFPGCQGGPLEHVIAAKAVAFGEALSDDYARYIKQVRKNASAMAAAFVKRGYKVISGGTDNHLMLIDLRTKFPELTGKVAENTLVKADITINKNMVPFDTRSAFQTSGIRIGTPAITTRGLKEDEMETIVEMIDAVLSDVNNEALIEETRKKVNAMMENRPLFAW
;
A
#
# COMPACT_ATOMS: atom_id res chain seq x y z
N ALA A 1 -3.90 5.75 -28.38
CA ALA A 1 -4.32 5.03 -27.17
C ALA A 1 -4.33 5.99 -25.97
N ILE A 2 -5.18 5.76 -24.98
CA ILE A 2 -5.17 6.47 -23.70
C ILE A 2 -4.24 5.70 -22.76
N LEU A 3 -3.30 6.40 -22.13
CA LEU A 3 -2.48 5.87 -21.04
C LEU A 3 -3.11 6.25 -19.70
N MET A 4 -3.42 5.26 -18.87
CA MET A 4 -3.94 5.44 -17.53
C MET A 4 -2.96 4.86 -16.51
N GLY A 5 -2.66 5.61 -15.47
CA GLY A 5 -1.85 5.18 -14.33
C GLY A 5 -2.70 5.08 -13.07
N ASP A 6 -2.65 3.94 -12.36
CA ASP A 6 -3.19 3.85 -11.00
C ASP A 6 -2.06 3.99 -9.98
N ILE A 7 -2.15 5.02 -9.14
CA ILE A 7 -1.17 5.34 -8.11
C ILE A 7 -1.69 5.11 -6.69
N SER A 8 -2.74 4.32 -6.53
CA SER A 8 -3.43 4.14 -5.26
C SER A 8 -2.52 3.80 -4.09
N HIS A 9 -1.53 2.95 -4.29
CA HIS A 9 -0.59 2.57 -3.24
C HIS A 9 0.47 3.63 -2.96
N PRO A 10 1.23 4.14 -3.96
CA PRO A 10 2.32 5.08 -3.73
C PRO A 10 1.90 6.56 -3.69
N ALA A 11 0.61 6.89 -3.73
CA ALA A 11 0.13 8.26 -3.88
C ALA A 11 0.73 9.24 -2.85
N GLY A 12 0.90 8.82 -1.60
CA GLY A 12 1.50 9.64 -0.56
C GLY A 12 2.98 9.93 -0.80
N LEU A 13 3.73 8.97 -1.35
CA LEU A 13 5.13 9.14 -1.71
C LEU A 13 5.27 10.09 -2.91
N ILE A 14 4.40 9.93 -3.90
CA ILE A 14 4.35 10.80 -5.08
C ILE A 14 4.01 12.23 -4.70
N ALA A 15 3.04 12.43 -3.80
CA ALA A 15 2.62 13.74 -3.32
C ALA A 15 3.76 14.53 -2.64
N LYS A 16 4.77 13.84 -2.11
CA LYS A 16 5.96 14.46 -1.49
C LYS A 16 7.22 14.38 -2.35
N GLY A 17 7.11 13.99 -3.62
CA GLY A 17 8.24 13.93 -4.53
C GLY A 17 9.24 12.80 -4.25
N GLU A 18 8.86 11.81 -3.42
CA GLU A 18 9.70 10.64 -3.14
C GLU A 18 9.65 9.61 -4.28
N LEU A 19 8.68 9.72 -5.18
CA LEU A 19 8.54 8.94 -6.42
C LEU A 19 8.06 9.85 -7.56
N ASN A 20 8.31 9.42 -8.80
CA ASN A 20 7.94 10.16 -10.00
C ASN A 20 6.42 10.39 -10.09
N ASN A 21 6.04 11.57 -10.56
CA ASN A 21 4.64 11.96 -10.70
C ASN A 21 4.02 11.39 -11.98
N ALA A 22 3.11 10.44 -11.85
CA ALA A 22 2.44 9.82 -13.00
C ALA A 22 1.56 10.79 -13.80
N VAL A 23 1.09 11.89 -13.18
CA VAL A 23 0.26 12.91 -13.86
C VAL A 23 0.99 13.58 -15.02
N GLU A 24 2.32 13.61 -15.00
CA GLU A 24 3.15 14.19 -16.06
C GLU A 24 3.19 13.31 -17.32
N TYR A 25 2.96 12.01 -17.18
CA TYR A 25 3.13 11.02 -18.26
C TYR A 25 1.82 10.35 -18.69
N CYS A 26 0.81 10.34 -17.83
CA CYS A 26 -0.46 9.67 -18.08
C CYS A 26 -1.53 10.67 -18.50
N HIS A 27 -2.41 10.25 -19.40
CA HIS A 27 -3.60 11.01 -19.78
C HIS A 27 -4.60 11.11 -18.64
N ILE A 28 -4.76 10.00 -17.89
CA ILE A 28 -5.64 9.88 -16.73
C ILE A 28 -4.86 9.18 -15.62
N VAL A 29 -5.01 9.65 -14.40
CA VAL A 29 -4.46 9.00 -13.22
C VAL A 29 -5.58 8.73 -12.23
N THR A 30 -5.62 7.52 -11.69
CA THR A 30 -6.54 7.16 -10.61
C THR A 30 -5.78 6.90 -9.31
N THR A 31 -6.42 7.20 -8.20
CA THR A 31 -5.87 6.90 -6.87
C THR A 31 -6.97 6.68 -5.84
N THR A 32 -6.63 5.98 -4.78
CA THR A 32 -7.40 5.95 -3.54
C THR A 32 -6.87 7.00 -2.57
N THR A 33 -7.71 7.42 -1.62
CA THR A 33 -7.33 8.39 -0.59
C THR A 33 -6.95 7.76 0.75
N HIS A 34 -7.21 6.47 0.94
CA HIS A 34 -7.12 5.76 2.23
C HIS A 34 -5.91 4.82 2.40
N LYS A 35 -4.89 4.95 1.55
CA LYS A 35 -3.64 4.17 1.67
C LYS A 35 -2.51 5.07 2.19
N THR A 36 -1.43 5.25 1.45
CA THR A 36 -0.33 6.11 1.90
C THR A 36 -0.73 7.56 2.10
N LEU A 37 -1.80 8.05 1.45
CA LEU A 37 -2.36 9.40 1.70
C LEU A 37 -3.02 9.56 3.07
N ARG A 38 -3.31 8.46 3.81
CA ARG A 38 -3.88 8.46 5.18
C ARG A 38 -5.24 9.12 5.31
N GLY A 39 -6.00 9.24 4.22
CA GLY A 39 -7.32 9.86 4.20
C GLY A 39 -8.47 8.85 4.36
N PRO A 40 -9.71 9.32 4.24
CA PRO A 40 -10.90 8.48 4.30
C PRO A 40 -10.99 7.55 3.08
N ARG A 41 -11.80 6.50 3.17
CA ARG A 41 -12.10 5.64 2.01
C ARG A 41 -12.74 6.45 0.90
N GLY A 42 -12.13 6.38 -0.28
CA GLY A 42 -12.58 7.06 -1.47
C GLY A 42 -11.54 6.96 -2.58
N GLY A 43 -11.90 7.49 -3.73
CA GLY A 43 -11.02 7.58 -4.89
C GLY A 43 -10.97 8.99 -5.45
N MET A 44 -10.03 9.21 -6.35
CA MET A 44 -9.90 10.41 -7.19
C MET A 44 -9.50 10.01 -8.59
N ILE A 45 -9.95 10.81 -9.55
CA ILE A 45 -9.48 10.78 -10.93
C ILE A 45 -8.78 12.11 -11.18
N LEU A 46 -7.58 12.06 -11.69
CA LEU A 46 -6.72 13.22 -11.93
C LEU A 46 -6.34 13.28 -13.40
N MET A 47 -6.19 14.48 -13.92
CA MET A 47 -5.67 14.75 -15.25
C MET A 47 -4.72 15.94 -15.18
N GLY A 48 -3.53 15.81 -15.74
CA GLY A 48 -2.59 16.93 -15.83
C GLY A 48 -3.01 17.94 -16.91
N LYS A 49 -3.67 17.44 -17.95
CA LYS A 49 -4.10 18.23 -19.10
C LYS A 49 -5.39 17.64 -19.68
N ASP A 50 -6.39 18.48 -19.89
CA ASP A 50 -7.63 18.06 -20.54
C ASP A 50 -7.47 17.94 -22.06
N PHE A 51 -8.26 17.07 -22.69
CA PHE A 51 -8.21 16.80 -24.12
C PHE A 51 -9.57 16.37 -24.68
N PRO A 52 -9.83 16.54 -26.00
CA PRO A 52 -11.04 16.04 -26.64
C PRO A 52 -11.13 14.52 -26.51
N ASN A 53 -12.30 14.00 -26.10
CA ASN A 53 -12.46 12.56 -25.92
C ASN A 53 -12.31 11.78 -27.24
N PRO A 54 -11.49 10.72 -27.29
CA PRO A 54 -11.29 9.92 -28.51
C PRO A 54 -12.43 8.96 -28.82
N MET A 55 -13.42 8.80 -27.91
CA MET A 55 -14.59 7.94 -28.10
C MET A 55 -15.67 8.62 -28.97
N GLY A 56 -15.46 9.83 -29.42
CA GLY A 56 -16.40 10.57 -30.27
C GLY A 56 -17.70 11.02 -29.57
N LYS A 57 -17.72 11.03 -28.23
CA LYS A 57 -18.87 11.54 -27.47
C LYS A 57 -19.06 13.03 -27.71
N LYS A 58 -20.30 13.44 -28.05
CA LYS A 58 -20.64 14.81 -28.42
C LYS A 58 -21.57 15.47 -27.41
N THR A 59 -21.56 16.78 -27.40
CA THR A 59 -22.54 17.62 -26.72
C THR A 59 -23.85 17.62 -27.52
N PRO A 60 -24.97 18.10 -26.93
CA PRO A 60 -26.21 18.29 -27.71
C PRO A 60 -26.09 19.21 -28.94
N LYS A 61 -25.08 20.08 -28.93
CA LYS A 61 -24.75 20.97 -30.05
C LYS A 61 -23.86 20.33 -31.12
N GLY A 62 -23.49 19.03 -30.97
CA GLY A 62 -22.68 18.28 -31.93
C GLY A 62 -21.15 18.43 -31.74
N GLU A 63 -20.69 19.21 -30.79
CA GLU A 63 -19.26 19.40 -30.49
C GLU A 63 -18.68 18.21 -29.74
N ILE A 64 -17.42 17.88 -29.96
CA ILE A 64 -16.72 16.82 -29.20
C ILE A 64 -16.56 17.26 -27.73
N LYS A 65 -17.05 16.43 -26.81
CA LYS A 65 -16.85 16.68 -25.37
C LYS A 65 -15.38 16.56 -24.99
N MET A 66 -14.93 17.40 -24.05
CA MET A 66 -13.64 17.21 -23.38
C MET A 66 -13.67 15.97 -22.50
N MET A 67 -12.49 15.36 -22.26
CA MET A 67 -12.39 14.12 -21.51
C MET A 67 -12.82 14.30 -20.05
N SER A 68 -12.52 15.44 -19.42
CA SER A 68 -13.02 15.81 -18.10
C SER A 68 -14.53 15.68 -17.99
N ALA A 69 -15.28 16.29 -18.93
CA ALA A 69 -16.74 16.23 -18.95
C ALA A 69 -17.30 14.80 -19.14
N VAL A 70 -16.55 13.94 -19.85
CA VAL A 70 -16.90 12.52 -19.99
C VAL A 70 -16.70 11.78 -18.68
N LEU A 71 -15.59 12.03 -17.98
CA LEU A 71 -15.28 11.43 -16.68
C LEU A 71 -16.26 11.91 -15.60
N ASP A 72 -16.56 13.19 -15.54
CA ASP A 72 -17.55 13.75 -14.61
C ASP A 72 -18.91 13.10 -14.78
N SER A 73 -19.39 12.97 -16.03
CA SER A 73 -20.65 12.26 -16.34
C SER A 73 -20.61 10.77 -15.96
N ALA A 74 -19.46 10.13 -16.07
CA ALA A 74 -19.29 8.73 -15.71
C ALA A 74 -19.32 8.54 -14.18
N VAL A 75 -18.77 9.50 -13.45
CA VAL A 75 -18.81 9.50 -11.97
C VAL A 75 -20.23 9.86 -11.51
N PHE A 76 -20.76 10.99 -11.94
CA PHE A 76 -22.11 11.43 -11.59
C PHE A 76 -22.85 11.96 -12.84
N PRO A 77 -24.03 11.44 -13.15
CA PRO A 77 -24.81 10.44 -12.42
C PRO A 77 -24.51 8.98 -12.80
N GLY A 78 -23.41 8.70 -13.54
CA GLY A 78 -23.15 7.38 -14.13
C GLY A 78 -22.98 6.25 -13.09
N CYS A 79 -22.20 6.49 -12.03
CA CYS A 79 -21.90 5.49 -10.99
C CYS A 79 -22.31 5.94 -9.58
N GLN A 80 -22.31 7.26 -9.31
CA GLN A 80 -22.55 7.86 -8.00
C GLN A 80 -23.91 8.55 -7.96
N GLY A 81 -24.44 8.74 -6.74
CA GLY A 81 -25.59 9.58 -6.44
C GLY A 81 -25.21 10.79 -5.58
N GLY A 82 -26.01 11.11 -4.58
CA GLY A 82 -25.73 12.19 -3.65
C GLY A 82 -24.38 12.01 -2.96
N PRO A 83 -23.54 13.05 -2.89
CA PRO A 83 -22.19 12.94 -2.37
C PRO A 83 -22.18 12.72 -0.85
N LEU A 84 -21.18 11.97 -0.36
CA LEU A 84 -20.91 11.79 1.06
C LEU A 84 -20.05 12.98 1.55
N GLU A 85 -20.69 14.06 1.94
CA GLU A 85 -20.01 15.34 2.26
C GLU A 85 -19.01 15.21 3.41
N HIS A 86 -19.31 14.37 4.43
CA HIS A 86 -18.35 14.06 5.50
C HIS A 86 -17.07 13.40 4.98
N VAL A 87 -17.15 12.56 3.95
CA VAL A 87 -15.97 11.96 3.29
C VAL A 87 -15.20 13.03 2.50
N ILE A 88 -15.92 13.94 1.83
CA ILE A 88 -15.29 15.06 1.10
C ILE A 88 -14.54 15.98 2.06
N ALA A 89 -15.17 16.35 3.18
CA ALA A 89 -14.53 17.13 4.23
C ALA A 89 -13.29 16.43 4.81
N ALA A 90 -13.39 15.12 5.09
CA ALA A 90 -12.26 14.33 5.56
C ALA A 90 -11.12 14.23 4.53
N LYS A 91 -11.42 14.18 3.23
CA LYS A 91 -10.40 14.28 2.17
C LYS A 91 -9.68 15.63 2.21
N ALA A 92 -10.41 16.73 2.41
CA ALA A 92 -9.81 18.06 2.49
C ALA A 92 -8.82 18.16 3.66
N VAL A 93 -9.18 17.63 4.83
CA VAL A 93 -8.28 17.53 5.99
C VAL A 93 -7.04 16.71 5.65
N ALA A 94 -7.22 15.49 5.12
CA ALA A 94 -6.12 14.61 4.77
C ALA A 94 -5.16 15.24 3.74
N PHE A 95 -5.67 15.99 2.77
CA PHE A 95 -4.82 16.69 1.80
C PHE A 95 -4.10 17.87 2.44
N GLY A 96 -4.72 18.60 3.37
CA GLY A 96 -4.08 19.63 4.18
C GLY A 96 -2.91 19.04 4.99
N GLU A 97 -3.13 17.90 5.66
CA GLU A 97 -2.06 17.17 6.35
C GLU A 97 -0.95 16.73 5.39
N ALA A 98 -1.31 16.19 4.22
CA ALA A 98 -0.34 15.74 3.21
C ALA A 98 0.53 16.88 2.66
N LEU A 99 0.11 18.13 2.75
CA LEU A 99 0.91 19.31 2.39
C LEU A 99 1.96 19.66 3.45
N SER A 100 1.80 19.22 4.69
CA SER A 100 2.66 19.59 5.84
C SER A 100 4.07 19.00 5.75
N ASP A 101 5.00 19.59 6.50
CA ASP A 101 6.36 19.08 6.69
C ASP A 101 6.38 17.81 7.54
N ASP A 102 5.44 17.68 8.49
CA ASP A 102 5.30 16.47 9.30
C ASP A 102 4.98 15.26 8.43
N TYR A 103 4.10 15.43 7.47
CA TYR A 103 3.79 14.37 6.51
C TYR A 103 5.01 14.04 5.63
N ALA A 104 5.81 15.03 5.23
CA ALA A 104 7.05 14.80 4.49
C ALA A 104 8.06 13.96 5.32
N ARG A 105 8.20 14.27 6.62
CA ARG A 105 9.04 13.48 7.55
C ARG A 105 8.53 12.05 7.69
N TYR A 106 7.22 11.89 7.84
CA TYR A 106 6.56 10.59 7.93
C TYR A 106 6.82 9.73 6.68
N ILE A 107 6.58 10.27 5.48
CA ILE A 107 6.74 9.51 4.22
C ILE A 107 8.20 9.09 4.00
N LYS A 108 9.17 9.96 4.31
CA LYS A 108 10.59 9.60 4.27
C LYS A 108 10.90 8.46 5.23
N GLN A 109 10.34 8.50 6.45
CA GLN A 109 10.54 7.44 7.43
C GLN A 109 9.89 6.12 6.98
N VAL A 110 8.69 6.17 6.38
CA VAL A 110 8.03 4.98 5.79
C VAL A 110 8.96 4.28 4.80
N ARG A 111 9.58 5.05 3.91
CA ARG A 111 10.48 4.54 2.88
C ARG A 111 11.78 3.96 3.46
N LYS A 112 12.37 4.63 4.45
CA LYS A 112 13.55 4.13 5.16
C LYS A 112 13.27 2.81 5.89
N ASN A 113 12.17 2.73 6.62
CA ASN A 113 11.72 1.52 7.29
C ASN A 113 11.50 0.37 6.28
N ALA A 114 10.88 0.65 5.14
CA ALA A 114 10.67 -0.36 4.10
C ALA A 114 11.99 -0.89 3.53
N SER A 115 12.94 -0.02 3.25
CA SER A 115 14.27 -0.40 2.78
C SER A 115 15.03 -1.25 3.81
N ALA A 116 15.03 -0.84 5.09
CA ALA A 116 15.67 -1.57 6.18
C ALA A 116 15.01 -2.95 6.39
N MET A 117 13.69 -3.03 6.37
CA MET A 117 12.94 -4.28 6.48
C MET A 117 13.24 -5.23 5.32
N ALA A 118 13.27 -4.72 4.09
CA ALA A 118 13.62 -5.52 2.92
C ALA A 118 15.04 -6.08 3.00
N ALA A 119 16.01 -5.27 3.44
CA ALA A 119 17.39 -5.72 3.66
C ALA A 119 17.48 -6.81 4.74
N ALA A 120 16.71 -6.67 5.83
CA ALA A 120 16.64 -7.68 6.88
C ALA A 120 16.08 -9.02 6.39
N PHE A 121 15.07 -9.02 5.50
CA PHE A 121 14.57 -10.23 4.84
C PHE A 121 15.62 -10.86 3.93
N VAL A 122 16.29 -10.07 3.10
CA VAL A 122 17.35 -10.56 2.21
C VAL A 122 18.48 -11.20 3.03
N LYS A 123 18.92 -10.55 4.11
CA LYS A 123 19.95 -11.08 5.03
C LYS A 123 19.57 -12.45 5.61
N ARG A 124 18.28 -12.74 5.80
CA ARG A 124 17.75 -14.01 6.30
C ARG A 124 17.44 -15.03 5.20
N GLY A 125 17.86 -14.77 3.97
CA GLY A 125 17.72 -15.69 2.84
C GLY A 125 16.35 -15.70 2.17
N TYR A 126 15.52 -14.71 2.43
CA TYR A 126 14.27 -14.53 1.68
C TYR A 126 14.53 -13.87 0.33
N LYS A 127 13.75 -14.26 -0.67
CA LYS A 127 13.73 -13.58 -1.96
C LYS A 127 12.73 -12.44 -1.93
N VAL A 128 13.21 -11.23 -1.72
CA VAL A 128 12.42 -10.01 -1.94
C VAL A 128 12.38 -9.77 -3.46
N ILE A 129 11.18 -9.64 -4.03
CA ILE A 129 11.02 -9.37 -5.46
C ILE A 129 11.69 -8.04 -5.81
N SER A 130 12.39 -8.00 -6.93
CA SER A 130 13.30 -6.91 -7.35
C SER A 130 14.52 -6.66 -6.44
N GLY A 131 14.79 -7.54 -5.48
CA GLY A 131 15.97 -7.44 -4.60
C GLY A 131 15.85 -6.43 -3.47
N GLY A 132 14.72 -5.72 -3.36
CA GLY A 132 14.49 -4.68 -2.36
C GLY A 132 13.21 -3.90 -2.62
N THR A 133 13.13 -2.66 -2.09
CA THR A 133 12.00 -1.76 -2.36
C THR A 133 12.42 -0.29 -2.34
N ASP A 134 11.82 0.49 -3.25
CA ASP A 134 11.94 1.95 -3.32
C ASP A 134 10.69 2.67 -2.79
N ASN A 135 9.69 1.92 -2.33
CA ASN A 135 8.43 2.46 -1.85
C ASN A 135 8.10 2.01 -0.42
N HIS A 136 6.83 1.92 -0.06
CA HIS A 136 6.33 1.63 1.28
C HIS A 136 6.05 0.16 1.56
N LEU A 137 6.19 -0.73 0.56
CA LEU A 137 5.87 -2.15 0.68
C LEU A 137 6.89 -3.01 -0.06
N MET A 138 6.92 -4.28 0.28
CA MET A 138 7.73 -5.30 -0.38
C MET A 138 6.92 -6.56 -0.62
N LEU A 139 7.26 -7.29 -1.68
CA LEU A 139 6.72 -8.59 -2.02
C LEU A 139 7.81 -9.63 -1.81
N ILE A 140 7.50 -10.64 -1.00
CA ILE A 140 8.43 -11.69 -0.60
C ILE A 140 7.97 -13.02 -1.20
N ASP A 141 8.85 -13.66 -1.96
CA ASP A 141 8.66 -15.01 -2.49
C ASP A 141 9.13 -16.03 -1.44
N LEU A 142 8.22 -16.80 -0.90
CA LEU A 142 8.51 -17.79 0.14
C LEU A 142 9.20 -19.04 -0.41
N ARG A 143 9.04 -19.34 -1.70
CA ARG A 143 9.53 -20.58 -2.31
C ARG A 143 11.03 -20.80 -2.18
N THR A 144 11.79 -19.72 -2.10
CA THR A 144 13.26 -19.80 -1.99
C THR A 144 13.70 -20.36 -0.64
N LYS A 145 13.03 -19.97 0.44
CA LYS A 145 13.40 -20.39 1.80
C LYS A 145 12.51 -21.51 2.32
N PHE A 146 11.24 -21.50 1.99
CA PHE A 146 10.22 -22.44 2.45
C PHE A 146 9.40 -22.96 1.26
N PRO A 147 9.89 -23.92 0.46
CA PRO A 147 9.23 -24.36 -0.77
C PRO A 147 7.80 -24.84 -0.60
N GLU A 148 7.48 -25.46 0.53
CA GLU A 148 6.14 -25.99 0.82
C GLU A 148 5.20 -24.98 1.47
N LEU A 149 5.73 -23.87 2.00
CA LEU A 149 4.93 -22.88 2.69
C LEU A 149 4.12 -22.05 1.69
N THR A 150 2.80 -22.00 1.88
CA THR A 150 1.93 -21.12 1.09
C THR A 150 1.77 -19.76 1.75
N GLY A 151 1.50 -18.72 0.94
CA GLY A 151 1.17 -17.40 1.46
C GLY A 151 -0.05 -17.42 2.39
N LYS A 152 -1.04 -18.29 2.12
CA LYS A 152 -2.21 -18.48 2.98
C LYS A 152 -1.84 -19.01 4.38
N VAL A 153 -0.98 -20.01 4.45
CA VAL A 153 -0.51 -20.55 5.73
C VAL A 153 0.29 -19.48 6.47
N ALA A 154 1.22 -18.81 5.78
CA ALA A 154 2.02 -17.73 6.35
C ALA A 154 1.14 -16.61 6.94
N GLU A 155 0.16 -16.12 6.17
CA GLU A 155 -0.80 -15.09 6.62
C GLU A 155 -1.53 -15.54 7.88
N ASN A 156 -2.15 -16.72 7.86
CA ASN A 156 -2.94 -17.22 8.96
C ASN A 156 -2.10 -17.45 10.25
N THR A 157 -0.87 -17.92 10.10
CA THR A 157 0.01 -18.18 11.26
C THR A 157 0.54 -16.87 11.85
N LEU A 158 0.95 -15.91 11.02
CA LEU A 158 1.41 -14.60 11.50
C LEU A 158 0.29 -13.82 12.21
N VAL A 159 -0.96 -13.94 11.74
CA VAL A 159 -2.12 -13.31 12.42
C VAL A 159 -2.30 -13.86 13.85
N LYS A 160 -2.01 -15.14 14.10
CA LYS A 160 -2.04 -15.69 15.46
C LYS A 160 -0.99 -15.04 16.39
N ALA A 161 0.11 -14.56 15.81
CA ALA A 161 1.16 -13.82 16.52
C ALA A 161 0.92 -12.29 16.54
N ASP A 162 -0.29 -11.83 16.21
CA ASP A 162 -0.67 -10.41 16.08
C ASP A 162 0.16 -9.63 15.04
N ILE A 163 0.70 -10.32 14.03
CA ILE A 163 1.41 -9.73 12.89
C ILE A 163 0.53 -9.80 11.65
N THR A 164 0.00 -8.65 11.22
CA THR A 164 -0.88 -8.57 10.04
C THR A 164 -0.07 -8.35 8.77
N ILE A 165 -0.21 -9.28 7.84
CA ILE A 165 0.35 -9.22 6.48
C ILE A 165 -0.72 -9.65 5.47
N ASN A 166 -0.40 -9.60 4.17
CA ASN A 166 -1.27 -10.15 3.14
C ASN A 166 -0.57 -11.28 2.39
N LYS A 167 -1.26 -12.41 2.18
CA LYS A 167 -0.83 -13.36 1.15
C LYS A 167 -0.86 -12.68 -0.22
N ASN A 168 0.08 -12.99 -1.08
CA ASN A 168 0.17 -12.36 -2.40
C ASN A 168 0.78 -13.31 -3.42
N MET A 169 0.25 -13.30 -4.64
CA MET A 169 0.92 -13.99 -5.75
C MET A 169 2.26 -13.32 -6.05
N VAL A 170 3.22 -14.11 -6.46
CA VAL A 170 4.53 -13.64 -6.92
C VAL A 170 4.64 -13.81 -8.44
N PRO A 171 5.58 -13.14 -9.11
CA PRO A 171 5.80 -13.35 -10.54
C PRO A 171 5.98 -14.83 -10.86
N PHE A 172 5.27 -15.27 -11.91
CA PHE A 172 5.27 -16.69 -12.35
C PHE A 172 4.82 -17.66 -11.25
N ASP A 173 3.88 -17.25 -10.41
CA ASP A 173 3.31 -18.11 -9.38
C ASP A 173 2.49 -19.24 -10.02
N THR A 174 2.78 -20.48 -9.61
CA THR A 174 2.05 -21.67 -10.06
C THR A 174 0.91 -22.07 -9.13
N ARG A 175 0.83 -21.48 -7.95
CA ARG A 175 -0.27 -21.69 -7.00
C ARG A 175 -1.44 -20.77 -7.32
N SER A 176 -2.64 -21.19 -6.91
CA SER A 176 -3.84 -20.37 -7.10
C SER A 176 -3.80 -19.09 -6.28
N ALA A 177 -4.59 -18.08 -6.64
CA ALA A 177 -4.74 -16.83 -5.88
C ALA A 177 -5.28 -17.05 -4.45
N PHE A 178 -5.88 -18.20 -4.15
CA PHE A 178 -6.35 -18.56 -2.81
C PHE A 178 -5.22 -19.08 -1.91
N GLN A 179 -4.16 -19.63 -2.49
CA GLN A 179 -3.01 -20.19 -1.78
C GLN A 179 -1.81 -19.24 -1.78
N THR A 180 -1.43 -18.79 -2.97
CA THR A 180 -0.25 -17.95 -3.28
C THR A 180 1.09 -18.55 -2.82
N SER A 181 2.18 -18.03 -3.37
CA SER A 181 3.54 -18.44 -2.98
C SER A 181 4.30 -17.31 -2.27
N GLY A 182 3.66 -16.19 -2.05
CA GLY A 182 4.30 -15.03 -1.42
C GLY A 182 3.43 -14.32 -0.40
N ILE A 183 4.07 -13.38 0.25
CA ILE A 183 3.47 -12.45 1.20
C ILE A 183 3.86 -11.02 0.84
N ARG A 184 2.97 -10.07 1.16
CA ARG A 184 3.20 -8.64 0.98
C ARG A 184 3.17 -7.95 2.34
N ILE A 185 4.21 -7.16 2.61
CA ILE A 185 4.39 -6.43 3.86
C ILE A 185 4.63 -4.96 3.53
N GLY A 186 4.13 -4.07 4.38
CA GLY A 186 4.33 -2.62 4.26
C GLY A 186 4.57 -1.95 5.60
N THR A 187 5.18 -0.78 5.57
CA THR A 187 5.65 -0.07 6.77
C THR A 187 4.82 1.15 7.21
N PRO A 188 3.78 1.63 6.49
CA PRO A 188 3.06 2.84 6.88
C PRO A 188 2.47 2.79 8.30
N ALA A 189 1.80 1.68 8.67
CA ALA A 189 1.14 1.56 9.96
C ALA A 189 2.13 1.55 11.13
N ILE A 190 3.21 0.80 11.02
CA ILE A 190 4.25 0.74 12.06
C ILE A 190 5.02 2.05 12.16
N THR A 191 5.23 2.76 11.04
CA THR A 191 5.84 4.10 11.05
C THR A 191 4.92 5.12 11.74
N THR A 192 3.61 5.05 11.53
CA THR A 192 2.63 5.87 12.25
C THR A 192 2.71 5.64 13.76
N ARG A 193 3.01 4.41 14.19
CA ARG A 193 3.20 4.04 15.59
C ARG A 193 4.61 4.35 16.13
N GLY A 194 5.44 5.06 15.36
CA GLY A 194 6.74 5.58 15.77
C GLY A 194 7.94 4.64 15.63
N LEU A 195 7.79 3.47 14.97
CA LEU A 195 8.91 2.58 14.72
C LEU A 195 9.84 3.14 13.64
N LYS A 196 11.13 2.84 13.78
CA LYS A 196 12.21 3.30 12.91
C LYS A 196 13.05 2.13 12.39
N GLU A 197 14.10 2.44 11.62
CA GLU A 197 14.92 1.46 10.90
C GLU A 197 15.56 0.39 11.80
N ASP A 198 16.02 0.78 12.98
CA ASP A 198 16.67 -0.09 13.97
C ASP A 198 15.76 -1.20 14.51
N GLU A 199 14.44 -0.99 14.47
CA GLU A 199 13.46 -1.96 14.94
C GLU A 199 13.02 -2.94 13.83
N MET A 200 13.34 -2.65 12.57
CA MET A 200 12.92 -3.47 11.43
C MET A 200 13.54 -4.86 11.45
N GLU A 201 14.80 -4.99 11.91
CA GLU A 201 15.44 -6.29 12.03
C GLU A 201 14.76 -7.18 13.06
N THR A 202 14.36 -6.64 14.20
CA THR A 202 13.62 -7.36 15.25
C THR A 202 12.24 -7.84 14.74
N ILE A 203 11.55 -7.00 13.97
CA ILE A 203 10.25 -7.39 13.38
C ILE A 203 10.45 -8.56 12.40
N VAL A 204 11.46 -8.48 11.54
CA VAL A 204 11.74 -9.55 10.57
C VAL A 204 12.19 -10.81 11.28
N GLU A 205 12.93 -10.72 12.40
CA GLU A 205 13.29 -11.87 13.23
C GLU A 205 12.06 -12.58 13.81
N MET A 206 11.10 -11.82 14.33
CA MET A 206 9.84 -12.37 14.82
C MET A 206 9.04 -13.06 13.72
N ILE A 207 8.98 -12.45 12.54
CA ILE A 207 8.32 -13.04 11.36
C ILE A 207 9.03 -14.33 10.94
N ASP A 208 10.36 -14.31 10.86
CA ASP A 208 11.16 -15.46 10.45
C ASP A 208 11.02 -16.64 11.43
N ALA A 209 11.02 -16.36 12.72
CA ALA A 209 10.81 -17.38 13.75
C ALA A 209 9.47 -18.12 13.57
N VAL A 210 8.38 -17.37 13.39
CA VAL A 210 7.04 -17.95 13.18
C VAL A 210 6.94 -18.72 11.87
N LEU A 211 7.51 -18.20 10.78
CA LEU A 211 7.46 -18.87 9.47
C LEU A 211 8.36 -20.10 9.38
N SER A 212 9.39 -20.18 10.22
CA SER A 212 10.30 -21.34 10.27
C SER A 212 9.65 -22.56 10.94
N ASP A 213 8.65 -22.37 11.81
CA ASP A 213 7.92 -23.45 12.47
C ASP A 213 6.45 -23.08 12.69
N VAL A 214 5.70 -23.10 11.60
CA VAL A 214 4.29 -22.66 11.55
C VAL A 214 3.31 -23.47 12.39
N ASN A 215 3.73 -24.64 12.91
CA ASN A 215 2.93 -25.52 13.74
C ASN A 215 3.26 -25.42 15.24
N ASN A 216 4.25 -24.60 15.61
CA ASN A 216 4.70 -24.46 16.98
C ASN A 216 3.88 -23.38 17.72
N GLU A 217 2.76 -23.80 18.28
CA GLU A 217 1.84 -22.89 19.01
C GLU A 217 2.54 -22.17 20.20
N ALA A 218 3.51 -22.81 20.85
CA ALA A 218 4.26 -22.18 21.96
C ALA A 218 5.12 -21.02 21.45
N LEU A 219 5.82 -21.20 20.33
CA LEU A 219 6.63 -20.18 19.69
C LEU A 219 5.76 -19.02 19.16
N ILE A 220 4.62 -19.34 18.58
CA ILE A 220 3.66 -18.35 18.10
C ILE A 220 3.17 -17.46 19.25
N GLU A 221 2.79 -18.08 20.38
CA GLU A 221 2.32 -17.35 21.57
C GLU A 221 3.44 -16.54 22.24
N GLU A 222 4.67 -17.05 22.28
CA GLU A 222 5.84 -16.30 22.75
C GLU A 222 6.10 -15.07 21.86
N THR A 223 6.05 -15.26 20.53
CA THR A 223 6.21 -14.17 19.57
C THR A 223 5.10 -13.13 19.71
N ARG A 224 3.86 -13.57 19.89
CA ARG A 224 2.72 -12.68 20.14
C ARG A 224 2.95 -11.79 21.36
N LYS A 225 3.45 -12.36 22.47
CA LYS A 225 3.80 -11.57 23.66
C LYS A 225 4.88 -10.52 23.38
N LYS A 226 5.92 -10.87 22.58
CA LYS A 226 6.97 -9.95 22.16
C LYS A 226 6.42 -8.81 21.30
N VAL A 227 5.54 -9.13 20.34
CA VAL A 227 4.86 -8.14 19.48
C VAL A 227 4.04 -7.18 20.33
N ASN A 228 3.21 -7.71 21.24
CA ASN A 228 2.36 -6.90 22.10
C ASN A 228 3.19 -5.99 23.04
N ALA A 229 4.23 -6.51 23.66
CA ALA A 229 5.14 -5.72 24.50
C ALA A 229 5.83 -4.60 23.69
N MET A 230 6.29 -4.88 22.45
CA MET A 230 6.89 -3.84 21.57
C MET A 230 5.88 -2.73 21.25
N MET A 231 4.60 -3.07 21.14
CA MET A 231 3.56 -2.14 20.68
C MET A 231 2.73 -1.50 21.81
N GLU A 232 2.93 -1.89 23.06
CA GLU A 232 2.14 -1.47 24.21
C GLU A 232 2.05 0.06 24.38
N ASN A 233 3.18 0.75 24.26
CA ASN A 233 3.27 2.21 24.39
C ASN A 233 3.25 2.94 23.05
N ARG A 234 2.73 2.31 22.00
CA ARG A 234 2.71 2.83 20.61
C ARG A 234 1.30 2.73 20.01
N PRO A 235 0.33 3.47 20.55
CA PRO A 235 -1.04 3.43 20.06
C PRO A 235 -1.12 3.91 18.61
N LEU A 236 -2.09 3.38 17.85
CA LEU A 236 -2.33 3.80 16.47
C LEU A 236 -2.96 5.20 16.40
N PHE A 237 -3.80 5.52 17.38
CA PHE A 237 -4.47 6.81 17.53
C PHE A 237 -3.97 7.47 18.82
N ALA A 238 -2.94 8.31 18.69
CA ALA A 238 -2.38 9.09 19.77
C ALA A 238 -2.40 10.57 19.36
N TRP A 239 -3.24 11.34 20.00
CA TRP A 239 -3.35 12.80 19.95
C TRP A 239 -3.39 13.40 21.32
#